data_23325f33965b43df977b6bf0a1bf715f
#
_entry.id   23325f33965b43df977b6bf0a1bf715f
#
_cell.length_a   1.000
_cell.length_b   1.000
_cell.length_c   1.000
_cell.angle_alpha   90.00
_cell.angle_beta   90.00
_cell.angle_gamma   90.00
#
_symmetry.space_group_name_H-M   'P 1'
#
loop_
_entity.id
_entity.type
_entity.pdbx_description
1 polymer ?
#
loop_
_entity_poly.entity_id
_entity_poly.type
_entity_poly.pdbx_seq_one_letter_code
_entity_poly.pdbx_strand_id
1 'polypeptide(L)'
;MTTLDAVTNIANACQATPTMVTGGQPDAAALEAFKNAGGQVVLDIRDPMEPRPFDEPAKLKALGLDYINIPVVAGQVDDVILERILEVIRKEKDRQMLFHCGSGNRVGGALLPYFILDLGIEEEDAIALAMRIGLRSPEMMQWGLEYAQNHK
;
A
#
# COMPACT_ATOMS: atom_id res chain seq x y z
N MET A 1 13.05 1.63 -17.28
CA MET A 1 12.26 0.72 -16.41
C MET A 1 11.40 1.56 -15.46
N THR A 2 10.12 1.27 -15.40
CA THR A 2 9.21 1.92 -14.44
C THR A 2 9.30 1.25 -13.07
N THR A 3 8.75 1.92 -12.04
CA THR A 3 8.68 1.30 -10.71
C THR A 3 7.81 0.04 -10.72
N LEU A 4 6.74 -0.01 -11.54
CA LEU A 4 5.93 -1.21 -11.69
C LEU A 4 6.76 -2.35 -12.29
N ASP A 5 7.55 -2.08 -13.34
CA ASP A 5 8.42 -3.10 -13.94
C ASP A 5 9.36 -3.72 -12.92
N ALA A 6 9.85 -2.90 -12.00
CA ALA A 6 10.79 -3.33 -10.96
C ALA A 6 10.16 -4.32 -9.96
N VAL A 7 8.84 -4.27 -9.76
CA VAL A 7 8.14 -5.05 -8.71
C VAL A 7 7.15 -6.06 -9.28
N THR A 8 7.23 -6.40 -10.56
CA THR A 8 6.28 -7.33 -11.20
C THR A 8 6.25 -8.71 -10.58
N ASN A 9 7.30 -9.13 -9.88
CA ASN A 9 7.37 -10.43 -9.19
C ASN A 9 6.75 -10.42 -7.79
N ILE A 10 6.29 -9.25 -7.31
CA ILE A 10 5.56 -9.17 -6.04
C ILE A 10 4.12 -9.64 -6.27
N ALA A 11 3.55 -10.35 -5.30
CA ALA A 11 2.16 -10.78 -5.40
C ALA A 11 1.22 -9.60 -5.65
N ASN A 12 0.35 -9.73 -6.65
CA ASN A 12 -0.66 -8.71 -7.00
C ASN A 12 -0.09 -7.33 -7.34
N ALA A 13 1.12 -7.26 -7.89
CA ALA A 13 1.73 -5.98 -8.26
C ALA A 13 0.79 -5.16 -9.17
N CYS A 14 0.57 -3.91 -8.82
CA CYS A 14 -0.38 -3.04 -9.50
C CYS A 14 0.07 -1.58 -9.48
N GLN A 15 -0.18 -0.86 -10.57
CA GLN A 15 0.00 0.60 -10.62
C GLN A 15 -1.30 1.24 -10.13
N ALA A 16 -1.34 1.63 -8.87
CA ALA A 16 -2.56 2.17 -8.26
C ALA A 16 -2.81 3.63 -8.63
N THR A 17 -1.75 4.45 -8.68
CA THR A 17 -1.77 5.83 -9.15
C THR A 17 -0.51 6.07 -9.97
N PRO A 18 -0.37 7.22 -10.67
CA PRO A 18 0.86 7.49 -11.42
C PRO A 18 2.14 7.46 -10.60
N THR A 19 2.06 7.66 -9.28
CA THR A 19 3.23 7.67 -8.40
C THR A 19 3.24 6.51 -7.40
N MET A 20 2.23 5.63 -7.41
CA MET A 20 2.13 4.56 -6.42
C MET A 20 2.00 3.20 -7.07
N VAL A 21 2.91 2.29 -6.73
CA VAL A 21 2.77 0.86 -7.01
C VAL A 21 2.44 0.11 -5.72
N THR A 22 1.66 -0.95 -5.84
CA THR A 22 1.16 -1.72 -4.70
C THR A 22 1.45 -3.20 -4.88
N GLY A 23 1.41 -3.95 -3.78
CA GLY A 23 1.59 -5.39 -3.84
C GLY A 23 1.72 -6.05 -2.48
N GLY A 24 2.07 -7.33 -2.51
CA GLY A 24 2.41 -8.11 -1.35
C GLY A 24 3.85 -7.84 -0.91
N GLN A 25 4.35 -8.70 -0.02
CA GLN A 25 5.69 -8.54 0.55
C GLN A 25 6.77 -8.60 -0.53
N PRO A 26 7.58 -7.54 -0.71
CA PRO A 26 8.72 -7.59 -1.63
C PRO A 26 9.88 -8.37 -1.03
N ASP A 27 10.72 -8.93 -1.89
CA ASP A 27 12.03 -9.44 -1.48
C ASP A 27 13.09 -8.35 -1.60
N ALA A 28 14.32 -8.64 -1.17
CA ALA A 28 15.40 -7.67 -1.20
C ALA A 28 15.74 -7.22 -2.63
N ALA A 29 15.69 -8.13 -3.60
CA ALA A 29 15.97 -7.81 -5.00
C ALA A 29 14.91 -6.86 -5.59
N ALA A 30 13.64 -7.04 -5.23
CA ALA A 30 12.57 -6.15 -5.68
C ALA A 30 12.76 -4.73 -5.14
N LEU A 31 13.19 -4.59 -3.89
CA LEU A 31 13.46 -3.27 -3.30
C LEU A 31 14.64 -2.58 -3.97
N GLU A 32 15.71 -3.32 -4.29
CA GLU A 32 16.84 -2.77 -5.03
C GLU A 32 16.41 -2.29 -6.42
N ALA A 33 15.63 -3.09 -7.14
CA ALA A 33 15.10 -2.74 -8.45
C ALA A 33 14.16 -1.53 -8.37
N PHE A 34 13.32 -1.46 -7.34
CA PHE A 34 12.43 -0.32 -7.10
C PHE A 34 13.25 0.97 -6.92
N LYS A 35 14.29 0.93 -6.08
CA LYS A 35 15.18 2.08 -5.90
C LYS A 35 15.82 2.51 -7.22
N ASN A 36 16.33 1.55 -7.98
CA ASN A 36 17.00 1.84 -9.25
C ASN A 36 16.06 2.40 -10.32
N ALA A 37 14.78 2.08 -10.23
CA ALA A 37 13.75 2.59 -11.13
C ALA A 37 13.19 3.96 -10.72
N GLY A 38 13.74 4.58 -9.67
CA GLY A 38 13.32 5.89 -9.19
C GLY A 38 12.44 5.86 -7.94
N GLY A 39 12.29 4.72 -7.29
CA GLY A 39 11.55 4.61 -6.04
C GLY A 39 12.15 5.47 -4.93
N GLN A 40 11.31 6.03 -4.07
CA GLN A 40 11.72 6.99 -3.05
C GLN A 40 11.21 6.65 -1.65
N VAL A 41 10.03 6.07 -1.54
CA VAL A 41 9.40 5.79 -0.25
C VAL A 41 8.67 4.45 -0.27
N VAL A 42 8.72 3.72 0.85
CA VAL A 42 8.01 2.46 1.04
C VAL A 42 7.10 2.59 2.25
N LEU A 43 5.81 2.37 2.02
CA LEU A 43 4.79 2.31 3.06
C LEU A 43 4.40 0.84 3.27
N ASP A 44 4.70 0.32 4.45
CA ASP A 44 4.49 -1.06 4.85
C ASP A 44 3.43 -1.10 5.94
N ILE A 45 2.31 -1.77 5.69
CA ILE A 45 1.23 -1.88 6.69
C ILE A 45 1.12 -3.28 7.29
N ARG A 46 2.18 -4.07 7.21
CA ARG A 46 2.27 -5.34 7.94
C ARG A 46 2.57 -5.09 9.42
N ASP A 47 2.09 -6.00 10.26
CA ASP A 47 2.51 -6.04 11.66
C ASP A 47 4.00 -6.45 11.70
N PRO A 48 4.87 -5.72 12.45
CA PRO A 48 6.27 -6.13 12.61
C PRO A 48 6.47 -7.53 13.14
N MET A 49 5.47 -8.11 13.81
CA MET A 49 5.54 -9.47 14.32
C MET A 49 5.32 -10.54 13.25
N GLU A 50 4.84 -10.18 12.06
CA GLU A 50 4.68 -11.13 10.97
C GLU A 50 6.05 -11.57 10.45
N PRO A 51 6.23 -12.85 10.11
CA PRO A 51 7.50 -13.34 9.55
C PRO A 51 7.86 -12.58 8.26
N ARG A 52 9.11 -12.18 8.13
CA ARG A 52 9.64 -11.49 6.96
C ARG A 52 10.79 -12.28 6.35
N PRO A 53 10.97 -12.20 5.02
CA PRO A 53 12.08 -12.93 4.37
C PRO A 53 13.45 -12.34 4.69
N PHE A 54 13.52 -11.10 5.19
CA PHE A 54 14.76 -10.38 5.49
C PHE A 54 14.45 -9.17 6.39
N ASP A 55 15.49 -8.48 6.85
CA ASP A 55 15.35 -7.25 7.64
C ASP A 55 15.06 -6.08 6.70
N GLU A 56 13.77 -5.83 6.44
CA GLU A 56 13.32 -4.80 5.50
C GLU A 56 13.72 -3.39 5.94
N PRO A 57 13.51 -2.97 7.20
CA PRO A 57 13.94 -1.62 7.61
C PRO A 57 15.43 -1.37 7.39
N ALA A 58 16.28 -2.34 7.72
CA ALA A 58 17.72 -2.23 7.52
C ALA A 58 18.07 -2.14 6.03
N LYS A 59 17.43 -2.95 5.18
CA LYS A 59 17.66 -2.94 3.73
C LYS A 59 17.28 -1.59 3.12
N LEU A 60 16.12 -1.05 3.49
CA LEU A 60 15.65 0.23 2.97
C LEU A 60 16.55 1.39 3.40
N LYS A 61 17.03 1.35 4.64
CA LYS A 61 17.99 2.34 5.14
C LYS A 61 19.28 2.29 4.32
N ALA A 62 19.78 1.10 4.04
CA ALA A 62 21.00 0.92 3.23
C ALA A 62 20.81 1.43 1.81
N LEU A 63 19.61 1.31 1.25
CA LEU A 63 19.27 1.81 -0.08
C LEU A 63 18.99 3.30 -0.14
N GLY A 64 18.88 3.97 1.01
CA GLY A 64 18.52 5.38 1.07
C GLY A 64 17.05 5.66 0.78
N LEU A 65 16.18 4.67 0.97
CA LEU A 65 14.74 4.82 0.81
C LEU A 65 14.09 5.16 2.15
N ASP A 66 13.09 6.04 2.13
CA ASP A 66 12.29 6.30 3.32
C ASP A 66 11.36 5.12 3.58
N TYR A 67 11.25 4.71 4.83
CA TYR A 67 10.42 3.59 5.25
C TYR A 67 9.44 4.01 6.32
N ILE A 68 8.16 3.74 6.10
CA ILE A 68 7.10 4.03 7.06
C ILE A 68 6.33 2.73 7.31
N ASN A 69 6.18 2.36 8.57
CA ASN A 69 5.38 1.21 8.97
C ASN A 69 4.18 1.66 9.79
N ILE A 70 2.99 1.34 9.32
CA ILE A 70 1.72 1.56 10.04
C ILE A 70 1.04 0.19 10.11
N PRO A 71 1.15 -0.53 11.23
CA PRO A 71 0.61 -1.89 11.32
C PRO A 71 -0.90 -1.95 11.17
N VAL A 72 -1.37 -2.83 10.29
CA VAL A 72 -2.78 -3.19 10.14
C VAL A 72 -2.93 -4.66 10.48
N VAL A 73 -3.69 -4.95 11.53
CA VAL A 73 -3.90 -6.30 12.04
C VAL A 73 -5.38 -6.67 11.86
N ALA A 74 -5.63 -7.83 11.23
CA ALA A 74 -7.00 -8.33 11.05
C ALA A 74 -7.71 -8.41 12.41
N GLY A 75 -8.96 -7.95 12.45
CA GLY A 75 -9.76 -7.92 13.68
C GLY A 75 -9.49 -6.73 14.60
N GLN A 76 -8.50 -5.88 14.27
CA GLN A 76 -8.10 -4.73 15.09
C GLN A 76 -8.04 -3.44 14.28
N VAL A 77 -8.83 -3.33 13.22
CA VAL A 77 -8.84 -2.16 12.35
C VAL A 77 -9.76 -1.07 12.92
N ASP A 78 -9.39 0.20 12.72
CA ASP A 78 -10.19 1.35 13.13
C ASP A 78 -9.93 2.55 12.21
N ASP A 79 -10.66 3.64 12.43
CA ASP A 79 -10.56 4.87 11.63
C ASP A 79 -9.23 5.60 11.87
N VAL A 80 -8.68 5.53 13.06
CA VAL A 80 -7.41 6.20 13.40
C VAL A 80 -6.27 5.66 12.54
N ILE A 81 -6.23 4.35 12.35
CA ILE A 81 -5.23 3.69 11.49
C ILE A 81 -5.39 4.16 10.06
N LEU A 82 -6.62 4.22 9.54
CA LEU A 82 -6.88 4.73 8.20
C LEU A 82 -6.46 6.19 8.03
N GLU A 83 -6.76 7.03 9.00
CA GLU A 83 -6.35 8.44 8.96
C GLU A 83 -4.84 8.59 8.87
N ARG A 84 -4.09 7.78 9.63
CA ARG A 84 -2.63 7.77 9.58
C ARG A 84 -2.11 7.34 8.21
N ILE A 85 -2.69 6.30 7.62
CA ILE A 85 -2.31 5.81 6.29
C ILE A 85 -2.59 6.89 5.24
N LEU A 86 -3.79 7.46 5.25
CA LEU A 86 -4.18 8.49 4.29
C LEU A 86 -3.32 9.74 4.41
N GLU A 87 -2.95 10.13 5.62
CA GLU A 87 -2.06 11.27 5.87
C GLU A 87 -0.71 11.06 5.19
N VAL A 88 -0.13 9.86 5.31
CA VAL A 88 1.15 9.53 4.67
C VAL A 88 1.00 9.56 3.14
N ILE A 89 -0.05 8.95 2.60
CA ILE A 89 -0.28 8.91 1.15
C ILE A 89 -0.41 10.33 0.60
N ARG A 90 -1.17 11.19 1.27
CA ARG A 90 -1.38 12.58 0.86
C ARG A 90 -0.10 13.40 0.92
N LYS A 91 0.68 13.21 1.98
CA LYS A 91 1.97 13.90 2.15
C LYS A 91 2.98 13.50 1.09
N GLU A 92 3.00 12.21 0.72
CA GLU A 92 4.01 11.63 -0.17
C GLU A 92 3.53 11.48 -1.62
N LYS A 93 2.40 12.08 -1.99
CA LYS A 93 1.73 11.85 -3.29
C LYS A 93 2.58 12.20 -4.51
N ASP A 94 3.58 13.08 -4.37
CA ASP A 94 4.45 13.50 -5.46
C ASP A 94 5.75 12.68 -5.54
N ARG A 95 5.91 11.70 -4.67
CA ARG A 95 7.08 10.82 -4.64
C ARG A 95 6.70 9.42 -5.10
N GLN A 96 7.66 8.70 -5.70
CA GLN A 96 7.44 7.32 -6.13
C GLN A 96 7.37 6.39 -4.92
N MET A 97 6.20 5.83 -4.67
CA MET A 97 5.90 5.01 -3.50
C MET A 97 5.64 3.55 -3.87
N LEU A 98 6.18 2.65 -3.06
CA LEU A 98 5.70 1.26 -2.99
C LEU A 98 4.88 1.12 -1.70
N PHE A 99 3.61 0.76 -1.85
CA PHE A 99 2.69 0.53 -0.73
C PHE A 99 2.36 -0.96 -0.68
N HIS A 100 2.80 -1.65 0.37
CA HIS A 100 2.64 -3.10 0.44
C HIS A 100 2.15 -3.62 1.79
N CYS A 101 1.65 -4.84 1.76
CA CYS A 101 1.37 -5.66 2.93
C CYS A 101 1.84 -7.09 2.64
N GLY A 102 1.14 -8.13 3.09
CA GLY A 102 1.53 -9.51 2.78
C GLY A 102 1.17 -9.94 1.37
N SER A 103 -0.03 -9.60 0.91
CA SER A 103 -0.57 -10.04 -0.39
C SER A 103 -1.28 -8.94 -1.17
N GLY A 104 -1.44 -7.74 -0.62
CA GLY A 104 -2.21 -6.64 -1.22
C GLY A 104 -3.62 -6.49 -0.66
N ASN A 105 -4.09 -7.42 0.16
CA ASN A 105 -5.45 -7.38 0.71
C ASN A 105 -5.68 -6.17 1.62
N ARG A 106 -4.82 -5.93 2.58
CA ARG A 106 -4.91 -4.78 3.49
C ARG A 106 -4.72 -3.46 2.74
N VAL A 107 -3.79 -3.44 1.79
CA VAL A 107 -3.55 -2.28 0.93
C VAL A 107 -4.81 -1.92 0.14
N GLY A 108 -5.48 -2.90 -0.45
CA GLY A 108 -6.72 -2.67 -1.21
C GLY A 108 -7.79 -2.03 -0.36
N GLY A 109 -8.00 -2.54 0.86
CA GLY A 109 -8.97 -1.96 1.79
C GLY A 109 -8.62 -0.53 2.19
N ALA A 110 -7.36 -0.28 2.50
CA ALA A 110 -6.88 1.05 2.91
C ALA A 110 -6.98 2.09 1.80
N LEU A 111 -6.86 1.68 0.54
CA LEU A 111 -6.93 2.59 -0.60
C LEU A 111 -8.35 2.95 -1.03
N LEU A 112 -9.37 2.18 -0.62
CA LEU A 112 -10.76 2.51 -0.96
C LEU A 112 -11.12 3.96 -0.62
N PRO A 113 -10.89 4.46 0.61
CA PRO A 113 -11.21 5.85 0.89
C PRO A 113 -10.38 6.86 0.10
N TYR A 114 -9.12 6.55 -0.19
CA TYR A 114 -8.30 7.44 -1.02
C TYR A 114 -8.87 7.56 -2.43
N PHE A 115 -9.24 6.44 -3.04
CA PHE A 115 -9.84 6.44 -4.38
C PHE A 115 -11.15 7.22 -4.42
N ILE A 116 -11.99 7.04 -3.41
CA ILE A 116 -13.33 7.66 -3.37
C ILE A 116 -13.24 9.14 -2.98
N LEU A 117 -12.54 9.44 -1.89
CA LEU A 117 -12.52 10.79 -1.31
C LEU A 117 -11.54 11.72 -2.01
N ASP A 118 -10.34 11.25 -2.31
CA ASP A 118 -9.28 12.09 -2.87
C ASP A 118 -9.29 12.10 -4.40
N LEU A 119 -9.55 10.95 -5.04
CA LEU A 119 -9.51 10.85 -6.50
C LEU A 119 -10.90 10.94 -7.14
N GLY A 120 -11.97 10.96 -6.36
CA GLY A 120 -13.33 11.07 -6.87
C GLY A 120 -13.81 9.88 -7.69
N ILE A 121 -13.22 8.70 -7.47
CA ILE A 121 -13.60 7.48 -8.19
C ILE A 121 -14.93 6.97 -7.60
N GLU A 122 -15.86 6.58 -8.48
CA GLU A 122 -17.13 5.98 -8.05
C GLU A 122 -16.88 4.70 -7.26
N GLU A 123 -17.73 4.42 -6.28
CA GLU A 123 -17.54 3.30 -5.36
C GLU A 123 -17.33 1.96 -6.08
N GLU A 124 -18.15 1.66 -7.10
CA GLU A 124 -18.00 0.42 -7.87
C GLU A 124 -16.62 0.29 -8.52
N ASP A 125 -16.14 1.38 -9.12
CA ASP A 125 -14.85 1.41 -9.79
C ASP A 125 -13.70 1.34 -8.77
N ALA A 126 -13.86 1.97 -7.62
CA ALA A 126 -12.89 1.90 -6.54
C ALA A 126 -12.76 0.46 -6.01
N ILE A 127 -13.88 -0.23 -5.83
CA ILE A 127 -13.89 -1.64 -5.41
C ILE A 127 -13.20 -2.53 -6.46
N ALA A 128 -13.50 -2.33 -7.74
CA ALA A 128 -12.87 -3.09 -8.81
C ALA A 128 -11.35 -2.91 -8.82
N LEU A 129 -10.89 -1.67 -8.65
CA LEU A 129 -9.47 -1.36 -8.57
C LEU A 129 -8.82 -1.99 -7.32
N ALA A 130 -9.48 -1.89 -6.17
CA ALA A 130 -9.00 -2.48 -4.93
C ALA A 130 -8.88 -4.01 -5.05
N MET A 131 -9.80 -4.66 -5.77
CA MET A 131 -9.72 -6.10 -6.01
C MET A 131 -8.54 -6.49 -6.89
N ARG A 132 -8.19 -5.67 -7.88
CA ARG A 132 -6.97 -5.88 -8.68
C ARG A 132 -5.71 -5.71 -7.84
N ILE A 133 -5.74 -4.83 -6.86
CA ILE A 133 -4.64 -4.60 -5.90
C ILE A 133 -4.47 -5.80 -4.98
N GLY A 134 -5.53 -6.56 -4.72
CA GLY A 134 -5.45 -7.75 -3.89
C GLY A 134 -6.53 -7.85 -2.80
N LEU A 135 -7.47 -6.90 -2.76
CA LEU A 135 -8.57 -6.94 -1.78
C LEU A 135 -9.35 -8.24 -1.94
N ARG A 136 -9.51 -8.98 -0.85
CA ARG A 136 -10.21 -10.28 -0.82
C ARG A 136 -11.14 -10.42 0.38
N SER A 137 -10.83 -9.79 1.52
CA SER A 137 -11.60 -10.01 2.75
C SER A 137 -12.74 -9.01 2.90
N PRO A 138 -13.92 -9.49 3.36
CA PRO A 138 -15.02 -8.59 3.70
C PRO A 138 -14.68 -7.56 4.78
N GLU A 139 -13.85 -7.93 5.75
CA GLU A 139 -13.40 -7.01 6.80
C GLU A 139 -12.66 -5.82 6.24
N MET A 140 -11.71 -6.05 5.35
CA MET A 140 -10.92 -4.98 4.76
C MET A 140 -11.78 -4.09 3.85
N MET A 141 -12.70 -4.68 3.11
CA MET A 141 -13.64 -3.92 2.28
C MET A 141 -14.54 -3.04 3.14
N GLN A 142 -15.13 -3.59 4.18
CA GLN A 142 -16.01 -2.86 5.10
C GLN A 142 -15.26 -1.71 5.76
N TRP A 143 -14.05 -1.95 6.24
CA TRP A 143 -13.20 -0.94 6.87
C TRP A 143 -13.00 0.26 5.98
N GLY A 144 -12.58 0.04 4.72
CA GLY A 144 -12.35 1.13 3.78
C GLY A 144 -13.63 1.85 3.35
N LEU A 145 -14.69 1.11 3.04
CA LEU A 145 -15.95 1.69 2.58
C LEU A 145 -16.67 2.48 3.67
N GLU A 146 -16.71 1.99 4.89
CA GLU A 146 -17.34 2.72 6.01
C GLU A 146 -16.61 4.04 6.27
N TYR A 147 -15.28 4.03 6.25
CA TYR A 147 -14.53 5.26 6.40
C TYR A 147 -14.89 6.26 5.28
N ALA A 148 -14.91 5.82 4.04
CA ALA A 148 -15.24 6.68 2.91
C ALA A 148 -16.67 7.26 3.05
N GLN A 149 -17.64 6.44 3.43
CA GLN A 149 -19.02 6.88 3.61
C GLN A 149 -19.18 7.91 4.74
N ASN A 150 -18.43 7.73 5.82
CA ASN A 150 -18.51 8.61 6.98
C ASN A 150 -17.75 9.94 6.83
N HIS A 151 -16.92 10.05 5.80
CA HIS A 151 -16.07 11.23 5.58
C HIS A 151 -16.35 11.96 4.26
N LYS A 152 -17.43 11.60 3.59
CA LYS A 152 -17.88 12.32 2.39
C LYS A 152 -18.33 13.74 2.69
#